data_0483aa0c46cda61b1147d03456fc23a0
#
_entry.id   0483aa0c46cda61b1147d03456fc23a0
#
_cell.length_a   1.000
_cell.length_b   1.000
_cell.length_c   1.000
_cell.angle_alpha   90.00
_cell.angle_beta   90.00
_cell.angle_gamma   90.00
#
_symmetry.space_group_name_H-M   'P 1'
#
loop_
_entity.id
_entity.type
_entity.pdbx_description
1 polymer ?
#
loop_
_entity_poly.entity_id
_entity_poly.type
_entity_poly.pdbx_seq_one_letter_code
_entity_poly.pdbx_strand_id
1 'polypeptide(L)'
;MRGLALITLVLLTLFGTTLFGAPLAKAEVVNFYAWGGSSQVNSYLRWAQQELEAEGIQLRHNKIADASEVVKQLINGYSNADIIWINGENFHALKKANALLPIVEDIKGMQHINPELNWQTDFGEPVNGLEVPWGVGQFNLIARPGVFETEAVSAQELLRAAQDNKGRISYPKPPEFHGTTFLKSLLLSLYSERRSVFQQPVASVNAQEITQPLWNYLNKLHPLLWQQGDNFPSSAGEQVSYLANGQLVMAVSFNPNDYRTLVNQGRLPAGVQRYTLSDQAVTNTHYLAVPKTAQNPELAKQVIDFLLSVQAQLRKADTNRWGDPTVLAPQLLQTQEASQQIELLPSTNDFHASWQSYLEQQWSERYQ
;
A
#
# COMPACT_ATOMS: atom_id res chain seq x y z
N MET A 1 15.16 -88.39 49.71
CA MET A 1 13.88 -87.73 49.85
C MET A 1 13.87 -86.54 48.89
N ARG A 2 12.95 -86.58 47.97
CA ARG A 2 12.89 -85.72 46.78
C ARG A 2 12.26 -84.39 47.09
N GLY A 3 12.96 -83.29 46.86
CA GLY A 3 12.37 -81.91 46.97
C GLY A 3 11.93 -81.46 45.60
N LEU A 4 10.63 -81.11 45.48
CA LEU A 4 10.01 -80.56 44.28
C LEU A 4 10.32 -79.04 44.21
N ALA A 5 10.90 -78.60 43.12
CA ALA A 5 11.03 -77.11 42.83
C ALA A 5 9.82 -76.69 42.03
N LEU A 6 9.12 -75.69 42.55
CA LEU A 6 7.98 -74.97 41.89
C LEU A 6 8.58 -73.88 41.03
N ILE A 7 8.38 -73.96 39.71
CA ILE A 7 8.72 -72.89 38.76
C ILE A 7 7.49 -72.02 38.59
N THR A 8 7.55 -70.76 39.08
CA THR A 8 6.51 -69.77 38.88
C THR A 8 6.79 -69.02 37.56
N LEU A 9 5.93 -69.20 36.57
CA LEU A 9 5.97 -68.52 35.28
C LEU A 9 5.31 -67.17 35.41
N VAL A 10 6.10 -66.08 35.33
CA VAL A 10 5.59 -64.72 35.28
C VAL A 10 5.31 -64.35 33.82
N LEU A 11 4.05 -64.25 33.43
CA LEU A 11 3.64 -63.66 32.15
C LEU A 11 3.72 -62.12 32.22
N LEU A 12 4.73 -61.57 31.55
CA LEU A 12 4.78 -60.11 31.23
C LEU A 12 3.86 -59.84 30.06
N THR A 13 2.68 -59.26 30.31
CA THR A 13 1.86 -58.65 29.27
C THR A 13 2.41 -57.27 28.87
N LEU A 14 3.07 -57.21 27.71
CA LEU A 14 3.45 -55.96 27.06
C LEU A 14 2.18 -55.26 26.53
N PHE A 15 1.70 -54.21 27.27
CA PHE A 15 0.76 -53.26 26.72
C PHE A 15 1.50 -52.35 25.71
N GLY A 16 1.39 -52.71 24.45
CA GLY A 16 1.83 -51.85 23.34
C GLY A 16 0.86 -50.63 23.26
N THR A 17 1.28 -49.50 23.78
CA THR A 17 0.62 -48.23 23.51
C THR A 17 0.91 -47.83 22.06
N THR A 18 0.00 -48.17 21.15
CA THR A 18 -0.01 -47.55 19.81
C THR A 18 -0.33 -46.09 19.97
N LEU A 19 0.69 -45.22 19.93
CA LEU A 19 0.54 -43.83 19.68
C LEU A 19 -0.09 -43.66 18.28
N PHE A 20 -1.40 -43.54 18.23
CA PHE A 20 -2.05 -43.01 17.03
C PHE A 20 -1.56 -41.56 16.90
N GLY A 21 -0.55 -41.36 16.05
CA GLY A 21 -0.18 -40.05 15.56
C GLY A 21 -1.43 -39.45 14.93
N ALA A 22 -2.00 -38.42 15.54
CA ALA A 22 -3.03 -37.65 14.88
C ALA A 22 -2.48 -37.24 13.50
N PRO A 23 -3.24 -37.40 12.41
CA PRO A 23 -2.80 -36.92 11.11
C PRO A 23 -2.47 -35.44 11.28
N LEU A 24 -1.24 -35.03 10.94
CA LEU A 24 -0.88 -33.64 10.81
C LEU A 24 -1.89 -33.03 9.85
N ALA A 25 -2.79 -32.20 10.36
CA ALA A 25 -3.74 -31.47 9.54
C ALA A 25 -2.91 -30.74 8.49
N LYS A 26 -3.19 -31.00 7.21
CA LYS A 26 -2.50 -30.32 6.11
C LYS A 26 -2.79 -28.85 6.29
N ALA A 27 -1.75 -28.03 6.48
CA ALA A 27 -1.92 -26.60 6.61
C ALA A 27 -2.70 -26.07 5.41
N GLU A 28 -3.79 -25.38 5.68
CA GLU A 28 -4.61 -24.80 4.63
C GLU A 28 -3.93 -23.55 4.09
N VAL A 29 -3.81 -23.43 2.77
CA VAL A 29 -3.05 -22.38 2.10
C VAL A 29 -3.97 -21.24 1.72
N VAL A 30 -3.58 -20.00 2.06
CA VAL A 30 -4.21 -18.76 1.60
C VAL A 30 -3.24 -18.02 0.69
N ASN A 31 -3.59 -17.85 -0.58
CA ASN A 31 -2.80 -17.12 -1.56
C ASN A 31 -3.13 -15.63 -1.50
N PHE A 32 -2.22 -14.84 -0.97
CA PHE A 32 -2.33 -13.38 -0.87
C PHE A 32 -1.49 -12.71 -1.97
N TYR A 33 -2.15 -12.06 -2.90
CA TYR A 33 -1.53 -11.29 -3.96
C TYR A 33 -1.35 -9.84 -3.49
N ALA A 34 -0.11 -9.45 -3.25
CA ALA A 34 0.24 -8.16 -2.70
C ALA A 34 1.51 -7.58 -3.34
N TRP A 35 1.62 -6.26 -3.34
CA TRP A 35 2.78 -5.56 -3.88
C TRP A 35 4.09 -6.04 -3.25
N GLY A 36 5.05 -6.40 -4.10
CA GLY A 36 6.34 -6.97 -3.71
C GLY A 36 7.53 -6.03 -3.85
N GLY A 37 7.31 -4.77 -4.28
CA GLY A 37 8.37 -3.81 -4.59
C GLY A 37 9.08 -3.18 -3.39
N SER A 38 8.60 -3.42 -2.15
CA SER A 38 9.17 -2.88 -0.92
C SER A 38 9.72 -3.98 -0.02
N SER A 39 10.96 -3.78 0.48
CA SER A 39 11.55 -4.67 1.48
C SER A 39 10.79 -4.65 2.81
N GLN A 40 10.19 -3.52 3.17
CA GLN A 40 9.39 -3.32 4.36
C GLN A 40 8.10 -4.14 4.30
N VAL A 41 7.35 -4.02 3.20
CA VAL A 41 6.14 -4.83 2.93
C VAL A 41 6.49 -6.32 2.98
N ASN A 42 7.55 -6.72 2.27
CA ASN A 42 7.99 -8.13 2.23
C ASN A 42 8.36 -8.67 3.62
N SER A 43 8.97 -7.84 4.47
CA SER A 43 9.33 -8.20 5.84
C SER A 43 8.12 -8.30 6.75
N TYR A 44 7.15 -7.40 6.61
CA TYR A 44 5.90 -7.45 7.33
C TYR A 44 5.09 -8.71 6.97
N LEU A 45 4.92 -8.99 5.70
CA LEU A 45 4.16 -10.18 5.25
C LEU A 45 4.86 -11.49 5.62
N ARG A 46 6.20 -11.52 5.65
CA ARG A 46 6.95 -12.69 6.15
C ARG A 46 6.70 -12.91 7.65
N TRP A 47 6.63 -11.84 8.43
CA TRP A 47 6.25 -11.95 9.82
C TRP A 47 4.81 -12.44 9.98
N ALA A 48 3.86 -11.88 9.22
CA ALA A 48 2.46 -12.34 9.23
C ALA A 48 2.34 -13.84 8.87
N GLN A 49 3.15 -14.32 7.92
CA GLN A 49 3.24 -15.75 7.58
C GLN A 49 3.63 -16.60 8.80
N GLN A 50 4.64 -16.15 9.57
CA GLN A 50 5.12 -16.87 10.77
C GLN A 50 4.07 -16.92 11.90
N GLU A 51 3.37 -15.81 12.14
CA GLU A 51 2.31 -15.77 13.16
C GLU A 51 1.14 -16.68 12.78
N LEU A 52 0.68 -16.61 11.53
CA LEU A 52 -0.44 -17.43 11.03
C LEU A 52 -0.10 -18.91 10.93
N GLU A 53 1.16 -19.26 10.66
CA GLU A 53 1.62 -20.66 10.65
C GLU A 53 1.47 -21.31 12.03
N ALA A 54 1.67 -20.55 13.11
CA ALA A 54 1.42 -21.01 14.48
C ALA A 54 -0.06 -21.32 14.74
N GLU A 55 -0.96 -20.73 13.98
CA GLU A 55 -2.41 -20.97 14.01
C GLU A 55 -2.87 -22.06 12.99
N GLY A 56 -1.92 -22.67 12.25
CA GLY A 56 -2.20 -23.70 11.26
C GLY A 56 -2.56 -23.16 9.87
N ILE A 57 -2.44 -21.84 9.63
CA ILE A 57 -2.74 -21.19 8.35
C ILE A 57 -1.44 -20.90 7.60
N GLN A 58 -1.27 -21.47 6.42
CA GLN A 58 -0.15 -21.16 5.54
C GLN A 58 -0.47 -19.96 4.65
N LEU A 59 -0.10 -18.75 5.06
CA LEU A 59 -0.19 -17.58 4.20
C LEU A 59 0.91 -17.62 3.14
N ARG A 60 0.55 -17.48 1.86
CA ARG A 60 1.50 -17.40 0.74
C ARG A 60 1.45 -16.03 0.10
N HIS A 61 2.49 -15.22 0.30
CA HIS A 61 2.64 -13.93 -0.35
C HIS A 61 3.06 -14.12 -1.82
N ASN A 62 2.13 -13.91 -2.73
CA ASN A 62 2.37 -13.87 -4.17
C ASN A 62 2.68 -12.41 -4.55
N LYS A 63 3.97 -12.13 -4.79
CA LYS A 63 4.46 -10.77 -5.06
C LYS A 63 4.03 -10.33 -6.45
N ILE A 64 3.39 -9.19 -6.52
CA ILE A 64 3.01 -8.53 -7.78
C ILE A 64 3.74 -7.18 -7.91
N ALA A 65 4.11 -6.85 -9.13
CA ALA A 65 4.66 -5.53 -9.47
C ALA A 65 3.53 -4.56 -9.84
N ASP A 66 2.50 -5.08 -10.51
CA ASP A 66 1.31 -4.35 -10.95
C ASP A 66 0.06 -5.17 -10.64
N ALA A 67 -0.87 -4.60 -9.88
CA ALA A 67 -2.13 -5.24 -9.53
C ALA A 67 -3.04 -5.45 -10.76
N SER A 68 -2.94 -4.62 -11.78
CA SER A 68 -3.79 -4.67 -12.98
C SER A 68 -3.68 -6.01 -13.73
N GLU A 69 -2.51 -6.65 -13.70
CA GLU A 69 -2.32 -7.97 -14.32
C GLU A 69 -3.11 -9.06 -13.59
N VAL A 70 -3.08 -9.06 -12.26
CA VAL A 70 -3.84 -10.00 -11.45
C VAL A 70 -5.34 -9.73 -11.56
N VAL A 71 -5.74 -8.48 -11.63
CA VAL A 71 -7.13 -8.07 -11.86
C VAL A 71 -7.65 -8.65 -13.17
N LYS A 72 -6.90 -8.56 -14.26
CA LYS A 72 -7.26 -9.19 -15.55
C LYS A 72 -7.39 -10.71 -15.43
N GLN A 73 -6.47 -11.37 -14.70
CA GLN A 73 -6.54 -12.81 -14.46
C GLN A 73 -7.78 -13.19 -13.64
N LEU A 74 -8.12 -12.42 -12.60
CA LEU A 74 -9.31 -12.62 -11.78
C LEU A 74 -10.60 -12.47 -12.58
N ILE A 75 -10.72 -11.44 -13.40
CA ILE A 75 -11.89 -11.20 -14.27
C ILE A 75 -12.08 -12.34 -15.25
N ASN A 76 -11.00 -12.93 -15.75
CA ASN A 76 -11.02 -14.05 -16.69
C ASN A 76 -11.08 -15.44 -16.00
N GLY A 77 -11.10 -15.50 -14.67
CA GLY A 77 -11.18 -16.76 -13.90
C GLY A 77 -9.89 -17.59 -13.87
N TYR A 78 -8.74 -16.99 -14.16
CA TYR A 78 -7.43 -17.69 -14.21
C TYR A 78 -6.56 -17.48 -12.96
N SER A 79 -7.00 -16.70 -11.98
CA SER A 79 -6.25 -16.47 -10.75
C SER A 79 -6.67 -17.44 -9.64
N ASN A 80 -5.71 -17.84 -8.82
CA ASN A 80 -5.92 -18.61 -7.59
C ASN A 80 -5.77 -17.73 -6.34
N ALA A 81 -5.97 -16.42 -6.45
CA ALA A 81 -5.92 -15.51 -5.33
C ALA A 81 -7.08 -15.77 -4.36
N ASP A 82 -6.77 -15.89 -3.08
CA ASP A 82 -7.73 -15.91 -1.98
C ASP A 82 -7.91 -14.51 -1.39
N ILE A 83 -6.82 -13.73 -1.35
CA ILE A 83 -6.82 -12.30 -0.96
C ILE A 83 -6.06 -11.51 -2.02
N ILE A 84 -6.54 -10.32 -2.32
CA ILE A 84 -5.83 -9.34 -3.15
C ILE A 84 -5.76 -7.98 -2.44
N TRP A 85 -4.59 -7.34 -2.48
CA TRP A 85 -4.40 -5.94 -2.09
C TRP A 85 -4.69 -5.06 -3.31
N ILE A 86 -5.71 -4.22 -3.21
CA ILE A 86 -6.19 -3.35 -4.29
C ILE A 86 -6.52 -1.95 -3.79
N ASN A 87 -6.74 -1.05 -4.72
CA ASN A 87 -7.36 0.26 -4.56
C ASN A 87 -7.77 0.83 -5.93
N GLY A 88 -8.58 1.89 -5.91
CA GLY A 88 -8.85 2.73 -7.07
C GLY A 88 -9.41 2.01 -8.29
N GLU A 89 -8.72 2.17 -9.41
CA GLU A 89 -9.17 1.60 -10.70
C GLU A 89 -9.21 0.06 -10.69
N ASN A 90 -8.36 -0.58 -9.90
CA ASN A 90 -8.36 -2.04 -9.73
C ASN A 90 -9.65 -2.52 -9.05
N PHE A 91 -10.07 -1.82 -7.99
CA PHE A 91 -11.36 -2.07 -7.34
C PHE A 91 -12.53 -1.82 -8.30
N HIS A 92 -12.53 -0.67 -9.00
CA HIS A 92 -13.57 -0.33 -9.99
C HIS A 92 -13.72 -1.44 -11.05
N ALA A 93 -12.63 -1.93 -11.61
CA ALA A 93 -12.63 -3.00 -12.61
C ALA A 93 -13.21 -4.31 -12.07
N LEU A 94 -12.79 -4.75 -10.87
CA LEU A 94 -13.30 -5.97 -10.24
C LEU A 94 -14.77 -5.86 -9.82
N LYS A 95 -15.20 -4.72 -9.30
CA LYS A 95 -16.59 -4.42 -8.95
C LYS A 95 -17.48 -4.47 -10.17
N LYS A 96 -17.09 -3.81 -11.27
CA LYS A 96 -17.81 -3.83 -12.55
C LYS A 96 -17.95 -5.25 -13.13
N ALA A 97 -16.92 -6.07 -12.98
CA ALA A 97 -16.92 -7.48 -13.37
C ALA A 97 -17.68 -8.39 -12.39
N ASN A 98 -18.21 -7.85 -11.27
CA ASN A 98 -18.86 -8.62 -10.20
C ASN A 98 -17.95 -9.77 -9.68
N ALA A 99 -16.65 -9.51 -9.54
CA ALA A 99 -15.61 -10.51 -9.24
C ALA A 99 -15.29 -10.66 -7.75
N LEU A 100 -15.84 -9.81 -6.86
CA LEU A 100 -15.53 -9.78 -5.42
C LEU A 100 -16.68 -10.31 -4.57
N LEU A 101 -16.34 -10.89 -3.42
CA LEU A 101 -17.28 -11.29 -2.37
C LEU A 101 -17.55 -10.09 -1.43
N PRO A 102 -18.79 -9.90 -0.94
CA PRO A 102 -19.05 -9.01 0.17
C PRO A 102 -18.52 -9.65 1.46
N ILE A 103 -17.58 -8.97 2.13
CA ILE A 103 -16.87 -9.53 3.30
C ILE A 103 -16.91 -8.65 4.54
N VAL A 104 -17.26 -7.37 4.42
CA VAL A 104 -17.15 -6.39 5.51
C VAL A 104 -17.91 -6.81 6.76
N GLU A 105 -19.11 -7.35 6.61
CA GLU A 105 -19.95 -7.80 7.74
C GLU A 105 -19.38 -9.03 8.47
N ASP A 106 -18.54 -9.82 7.78
CA ASP A 106 -17.93 -11.03 8.32
C ASP A 106 -16.62 -10.74 9.07
N ILE A 107 -16.01 -9.57 8.87
CA ILE A 107 -14.70 -9.21 9.41
C ILE A 107 -14.87 -8.52 10.77
N LYS A 108 -14.47 -9.20 11.85
CA LYS A 108 -14.59 -8.69 13.23
C LYS A 108 -13.73 -7.44 13.47
N GLY A 109 -12.56 -7.34 12.80
CA GLY A 109 -11.67 -6.20 12.89
C GLY A 109 -12.30 -4.89 12.46
N MET A 110 -13.39 -4.90 11.68
CA MET A 110 -14.08 -3.70 11.22
C MET A 110 -14.62 -2.83 12.36
N GLN A 111 -14.96 -3.40 13.52
CA GLN A 111 -15.38 -2.66 14.71
C GLN A 111 -14.28 -1.73 15.27
N HIS A 112 -13.04 -1.96 14.91
CA HIS A 112 -11.87 -1.21 15.36
C HIS A 112 -11.42 -0.13 14.38
N ILE A 113 -12.03 -0.04 13.21
CA ILE A 113 -11.67 0.95 12.19
C ILE A 113 -12.00 2.36 12.68
N ASN A 114 -11.09 3.29 12.39
CA ASN A 114 -11.27 4.69 12.69
C ASN A 114 -12.53 5.22 11.98
N PRO A 115 -13.54 5.72 12.70
CA PRO A 115 -14.79 6.22 12.11
C PRO A 115 -14.59 7.48 11.24
N GLU A 116 -13.47 8.20 11.44
CA GLU A 116 -13.12 9.37 10.64
C GLU A 116 -12.45 9.00 9.31
N LEU A 117 -12.05 7.74 9.13
CA LEU A 117 -11.48 7.26 7.88
C LEU A 117 -12.59 7.10 6.83
N ASN A 118 -12.48 7.82 5.73
CA ASN A 118 -13.41 7.70 4.60
C ASN A 118 -13.10 6.43 3.77
N TRP A 119 -13.38 5.26 4.34
CA TRP A 119 -13.14 3.97 3.71
C TRP A 119 -14.34 3.44 2.89
N GLN A 120 -15.50 4.06 3.03
CA GLN A 120 -16.75 3.63 2.35
C GLN A 120 -16.76 3.92 0.86
N THR A 121 -15.79 4.73 0.40
CA THR A 121 -15.59 5.05 -1.02
C THR A 121 -14.13 4.88 -1.39
N ASP A 122 -13.85 4.18 -2.50
CA ASP A 122 -12.51 4.04 -3.08
C ASP A 122 -12.47 4.74 -4.43
N PHE A 123 -11.65 5.78 -4.57
CA PHE A 123 -11.55 6.66 -5.76
C PHE A 123 -12.94 7.09 -6.31
N GLY A 124 -13.84 7.48 -5.40
CA GLY A 124 -15.18 7.90 -5.72
C GLY A 124 -16.20 6.77 -5.93
N GLU A 125 -15.78 5.51 -5.92
CA GLU A 125 -16.65 4.36 -6.05
C GLU A 125 -17.11 3.84 -4.67
N PRO A 126 -18.41 3.64 -4.43
CA PRO A 126 -18.88 3.04 -3.18
C PRO A 126 -18.34 1.63 -2.99
N VAL A 127 -17.78 1.35 -1.81
CA VAL A 127 -17.19 0.04 -1.45
C VAL A 127 -18.23 -1.07 -1.41
N ASN A 128 -19.45 -0.80 -0.94
CA ASN A 128 -20.56 -1.75 -0.89
C ASN A 128 -20.22 -3.09 -0.19
N GLY A 129 -19.34 -3.06 0.80
CA GLY A 129 -18.94 -4.25 1.55
C GLY A 129 -17.96 -5.19 0.83
N LEU A 130 -17.43 -4.83 -0.35
CA LEU A 130 -16.62 -5.70 -1.20
C LEU A 130 -15.12 -5.69 -0.85
N GLU A 131 -14.67 -4.73 -0.05
CA GLU A 131 -13.28 -4.61 0.39
C GLU A 131 -13.18 -4.03 1.80
N VAL A 132 -12.07 -4.30 2.46
CA VAL A 132 -11.79 -3.96 3.85
C VAL A 132 -10.59 -3.03 3.92
N PRO A 133 -10.67 -1.87 4.62
CA PRO A 133 -9.54 -0.96 4.75
C PRO A 133 -8.41 -1.61 5.54
N TRP A 134 -7.17 -1.47 5.06
CA TRP A 134 -6.00 -2.09 5.68
C TRP A 134 -4.89 -1.11 6.05
N GLY A 135 -4.72 -0.03 5.30
CA GLY A 135 -3.74 1.01 5.55
C GLY A 135 -4.12 2.31 4.86
N VAL A 136 -3.36 3.36 5.15
CA VAL A 136 -3.57 4.69 4.58
C VAL A 136 -2.31 5.16 3.90
N GLY A 137 -2.42 5.47 2.62
CA GLY A 137 -1.37 6.09 1.85
C GLY A 137 -1.62 7.58 1.66
N GLN A 138 -0.54 8.37 1.74
CA GLN A 138 -0.57 9.80 1.49
C GLN A 138 0.61 10.22 0.63
N PHE A 139 0.32 10.78 -0.53
CA PHE A 139 1.38 11.25 -1.42
C PHE A 139 2.15 12.40 -0.76
N ASN A 140 3.47 12.26 -0.74
CA ASN A 140 4.37 13.23 -0.14
C ASN A 140 5.71 13.30 -0.89
N LEU A 141 6.45 14.37 -0.62
CA LEU A 141 7.82 14.55 -1.07
C LEU A 141 8.75 14.29 0.11
N ILE A 142 9.88 13.64 -0.15
CA ILE A 142 10.99 13.49 0.77
C ILE A 142 12.15 14.28 0.17
N ALA A 143 12.68 15.26 0.88
CA ALA A 143 13.76 16.09 0.34
C ALA A 143 14.87 16.38 1.35
N ARG A 144 16.04 16.75 0.83
CA ARG A 144 17.17 17.22 1.63
C ARG A 144 16.81 18.56 2.28
N PRO A 145 17.42 18.89 3.42
CA PRO A 145 17.23 20.17 4.08
C PRO A 145 17.52 21.34 3.13
N GLY A 146 16.66 22.36 3.17
CA GLY A 146 16.84 23.60 2.38
C GLY A 146 16.41 23.51 0.92
N VAL A 147 15.85 22.39 0.46
CA VAL A 147 15.26 22.29 -0.89
C VAL A 147 13.94 23.04 -0.96
N PHE A 148 13.14 22.97 0.09
CA PHE A 148 11.87 23.70 0.23
C PHE A 148 11.88 24.55 1.50
N GLU A 149 11.19 25.67 1.44
CA GLU A 149 11.08 26.63 2.55
C GLU A 149 9.92 26.31 3.49
N THR A 150 8.85 25.71 2.94
CA THR A 150 7.60 25.42 3.65
C THR A 150 7.24 23.93 3.57
N GLU A 151 6.50 23.43 4.56
CA GLU A 151 6.04 22.01 4.56
C GLU A 151 5.02 21.75 3.45
N ALA A 152 4.20 22.76 3.10
CA ALA A 152 3.23 22.70 2.01
C ALA A 152 3.82 23.38 0.77
N VAL A 153 4.43 22.60 -0.10
CA VAL A 153 5.12 23.07 -1.32
C VAL A 153 4.10 23.41 -2.39
N SER A 154 4.08 24.64 -2.84
CA SER A 154 3.28 25.06 -4.00
C SER A 154 3.95 24.64 -5.31
N ALA A 155 3.18 24.57 -6.41
CA ALA A 155 3.73 24.36 -7.74
C ALA A 155 4.79 25.42 -8.11
N GLN A 156 4.60 26.68 -7.67
CA GLN A 156 5.58 27.74 -7.88
C GLN A 156 6.88 27.51 -7.10
N GLU A 157 6.79 27.06 -5.86
CA GLU A 157 7.96 26.77 -5.03
C GLU A 157 8.72 25.55 -5.59
N LEU A 158 8.01 24.51 -6.04
CA LEU A 158 8.65 23.36 -6.70
C LEU A 158 9.41 23.79 -7.97
N LEU A 159 8.84 24.70 -8.77
CA LEU A 159 9.52 25.20 -9.97
C LEU A 159 10.79 26.00 -9.60
N ARG A 160 10.73 26.82 -8.54
CA ARG A 160 11.91 27.56 -8.01
C ARG A 160 12.96 26.58 -7.51
N ALA A 161 12.56 25.57 -6.71
CA ALA A 161 13.49 24.54 -6.24
C ALA A 161 14.16 23.78 -7.40
N ALA A 162 13.42 23.55 -8.50
CA ALA A 162 14.00 22.94 -9.70
C ALA A 162 14.99 23.87 -10.43
N GLN A 163 14.78 25.18 -10.41
CA GLN A 163 15.74 26.16 -10.94
C GLN A 163 17.02 26.18 -10.10
N ASP A 164 16.89 26.21 -8.77
CA ASP A 164 18.02 26.27 -7.84
C ASP A 164 18.81 24.94 -7.78
N ASN A 165 18.14 23.82 -8.08
CA ASN A 165 18.71 22.47 -8.10
C ASN A 165 18.63 21.84 -9.50
N LYS A 166 18.95 22.59 -10.54
CA LYS A 166 18.83 22.16 -11.93
C LYS A 166 19.51 20.80 -12.17
N GLY A 167 18.78 19.87 -12.78
CA GLY A 167 19.24 18.51 -13.06
C GLY A 167 19.23 17.56 -11.85
N ARG A 168 18.68 17.98 -10.69
CA ARG A 168 18.69 17.19 -9.46
C ARG A 168 17.29 16.96 -8.85
N ILE A 169 16.24 17.32 -9.58
CA ILE A 169 14.85 17.00 -9.24
C ILE A 169 14.29 16.14 -10.36
N SER A 170 13.45 15.18 -10.02
CA SER A 170 12.69 14.34 -10.95
C SER A 170 11.48 13.75 -10.26
N TYR A 171 10.68 13.00 -11.02
CA TYR A 171 9.57 12.16 -10.52
C TYR A 171 9.52 10.89 -11.38
N PRO A 172 8.93 9.77 -10.90
CA PRO A 172 8.73 8.58 -11.72
C PRO A 172 7.77 8.89 -12.87
N LYS A 173 8.04 8.36 -14.07
CA LYS A 173 7.17 8.66 -15.20
C LYS A 173 5.85 7.87 -15.12
N PRO A 174 4.70 8.49 -15.50
CA PRO A 174 3.49 7.70 -15.77
C PRO A 174 3.73 6.58 -16.83
N PRO A 175 3.09 5.41 -16.73
CA PRO A 175 1.98 5.10 -15.83
C PRO A 175 2.41 4.58 -14.43
N GLU A 176 3.65 4.79 -14.00
CA GLU A 176 4.03 4.45 -12.63
C GLU A 176 3.16 5.23 -11.65
N PHE A 177 2.61 4.53 -10.64
CA PHE A 177 1.59 5.05 -9.72
C PHE A 177 1.97 6.38 -9.05
N HIS A 178 3.20 6.49 -8.52
CA HIS A 178 3.67 7.73 -7.88
C HIS A 178 3.84 8.86 -8.90
N GLY A 179 4.21 8.53 -10.12
CA GLY A 179 4.33 9.50 -11.21
C GLY A 179 2.98 10.10 -11.59
N THR A 180 1.95 9.26 -11.74
CA THR A 180 0.59 9.75 -12.01
C THR A 180 0.04 10.54 -10.82
N THR A 181 0.32 10.09 -9.58
CA THR A 181 -0.09 10.82 -8.37
C THR A 181 0.63 12.16 -8.21
N PHE A 182 1.89 12.25 -8.67
CA PHE A 182 2.59 13.55 -8.78
C PHE A 182 1.85 14.53 -9.69
N LEU A 183 1.34 14.07 -10.85
CA LEU A 183 0.51 14.92 -11.74
C LEU A 183 -0.79 15.37 -11.06
N LYS A 184 -1.47 14.46 -10.36
CA LYS A 184 -2.68 14.77 -9.59
C LYS A 184 -2.39 15.83 -8.52
N SER A 185 -1.30 15.67 -7.77
CA SER A 185 -0.90 16.62 -6.73
C SER A 185 -0.53 18.00 -7.29
N LEU A 186 0.12 18.05 -8.45
CA LEU A 186 0.34 19.31 -9.16
C LEU A 186 -0.98 19.98 -9.58
N LEU A 187 -1.94 19.21 -10.09
CA LEU A 187 -3.27 19.74 -10.40
C LEU A 187 -3.95 20.34 -9.16
N LEU A 188 -3.89 19.68 -8.00
CA LEU A 188 -4.41 20.22 -6.74
C LEU A 188 -3.74 21.54 -6.35
N SER A 189 -2.42 21.65 -6.55
CA SER A 189 -1.67 22.87 -6.28
C SER A 189 -2.03 24.01 -7.24
N LEU A 190 -2.36 23.68 -8.50
CA LEU A 190 -2.73 24.65 -9.53
C LEU A 190 -4.22 25.08 -9.46
N TYR A 191 -5.08 24.26 -8.81
CA TYR A 191 -6.53 24.45 -8.69
C TYR A 191 -6.99 24.51 -7.23
N SER A 192 -6.50 25.44 -6.44
CA SER A 192 -6.83 25.53 -5.01
C SER A 192 -8.33 25.67 -4.70
N GLU A 193 -9.10 26.32 -5.58
CA GLU A 193 -10.51 26.69 -5.34
C GLU A 193 -11.54 25.74 -5.99
N ARG A 194 -11.15 24.84 -6.89
CA ARG A 194 -12.07 23.99 -7.69
C ARG A 194 -11.77 22.50 -7.60
N ARG A 195 -11.23 22.03 -6.50
CA ARG A 195 -10.79 20.62 -6.33
C ARG A 195 -11.91 19.59 -6.47
N SER A 196 -13.15 19.95 -6.16
CA SER A 196 -14.30 19.04 -6.30
C SER A 196 -14.53 18.54 -7.73
N VAL A 197 -14.01 19.22 -8.75
CA VAL A 197 -14.07 18.76 -10.15
C VAL A 197 -13.38 17.43 -10.35
N PHE A 198 -12.31 17.14 -9.59
CA PHE A 198 -11.55 15.91 -9.69
C PHE A 198 -12.23 14.68 -9.07
N GLN A 199 -13.32 14.91 -8.30
CA GLN A 199 -14.16 13.82 -7.78
C GLN A 199 -15.21 13.35 -8.79
N GLN A 200 -15.34 14.05 -9.92
CA GLN A 200 -16.28 13.69 -10.99
C GLN A 200 -15.57 12.84 -12.04
N PRO A 201 -16.31 11.96 -12.76
CA PRO A 201 -15.77 11.25 -13.92
C PRO A 201 -15.19 12.23 -14.94
N VAL A 202 -14.02 11.91 -15.51
CA VAL A 202 -13.34 12.76 -16.50
C VAL A 202 -14.21 13.09 -17.71
N ALA A 203 -15.11 12.18 -18.10
CA ALA A 203 -16.03 12.37 -19.22
C ALA A 203 -17.16 13.39 -18.93
N SER A 204 -17.41 13.74 -17.67
CA SER A 204 -18.45 14.70 -17.26
C SER A 204 -17.98 16.16 -17.23
N VAL A 205 -16.70 16.40 -17.51
CA VAL A 205 -16.06 17.71 -17.41
C VAL A 205 -15.25 18.02 -18.67
N ASN A 206 -14.87 19.30 -18.85
CA ASN A 206 -13.92 19.67 -19.90
C ASN A 206 -12.48 19.40 -19.43
N ALA A 207 -12.08 18.11 -19.47
CA ALA A 207 -10.80 17.66 -18.96
C ALA A 207 -9.60 18.32 -19.67
N GLN A 208 -9.71 18.61 -20.96
CA GLN A 208 -8.66 19.30 -21.72
C GLN A 208 -8.39 20.71 -21.18
N GLU A 209 -9.43 21.48 -20.91
CA GLU A 209 -9.31 22.82 -20.34
C GLU A 209 -8.76 22.76 -18.91
N ILE A 210 -9.29 21.84 -18.10
CA ILE A 210 -8.86 21.65 -16.70
C ILE A 210 -7.39 21.26 -16.60
N THR A 211 -6.87 20.41 -17.51
CA THR A 211 -5.48 19.94 -17.44
C THR A 211 -4.49 20.85 -18.17
N GLN A 212 -4.94 21.83 -18.96
CA GLN A 212 -4.04 22.73 -19.69
C GLN A 212 -2.99 23.44 -18.80
N PRO A 213 -3.32 23.95 -17.60
CA PRO A 213 -2.34 24.53 -16.69
C PRO A 213 -1.25 23.56 -16.27
N LEU A 214 -1.57 22.26 -16.07
CA LEU A 214 -0.60 21.22 -15.76
C LEU A 214 0.43 21.06 -16.90
N TRP A 215 -0.05 20.95 -18.13
CA TRP A 215 0.84 20.78 -19.29
C TRP A 215 1.72 21.99 -19.50
N ASN A 216 1.18 23.20 -19.36
CA ASN A 216 1.95 24.44 -19.41
C ASN A 216 3.02 24.51 -18.30
N TYR A 217 2.71 23.99 -17.11
CA TYR A 217 3.64 23.90 -15.99
C TYR A 217 4.76 22.88 -16.28
N LEU A 218 4.41 21.66 -16.72
CA LEU A 218 5.38 20.61 -17.04
C LEU A 218 6.34 21.01 -18.15
N ASN A 219 5.88 21.75 -19.17
CA ASN A 219 6.74 22.30 -20.23
C ASN A 219 7.82 23.26 -19.67
N LYS A 220 7.57 23.91 -18.53
CA LYS A 220 8.57 24.75 -17.84
C LYS A 220 9.43 23.95 -16.90
N LEU A 221 8.88 22.89 -16.29
CA LEU A 221 9.58 22.06 -15.31
C LEU A 221 10.57 21.09 -15.97
N HIS A 222 10.17 20.36 -17.01
CA HIS A 222 10.96 19.30 -17.62
C HIS A 222 12.40 19.70 -18.00
N PRO A 223 12.65 20.87 -18.64
CA PRO A 223 14.02 21.29 -18.96
C PRO A 223 14.93 21.52 -17.75
N LEU A 224 14.35 21.57 -16.53
CA LEU A 224 15.07 21.76 -15.27
C LEU A 224 15.31 20.44 -14.54
N LEU A 225 14.61 19.37 -14.93
CA LEU A 225 14.69 18.07 -14.27
C LEU A 225 16.01 17.34 -14.56
N TRP A 226 16.22 16.28 -13.82
CA TRP A 226 17.28 15.29 -14.06
C TRP A 226 17.23 14.83 -15.52
N GLN A 227 18.42 14.78 -16.14
CA GLN A 227 18.56 14.52 -17.59
C GLN A 227 17.64 15.38 -18.49
N GLN A 228 17.33 16.60 -18.05
CA GLN A 228 16.51 17.58 -18.78
C GLN A 228 15.07 17.10 -19.08
N GLY A 229 14.58 16.07 -18.35
CA GLY A 229 13.27 15.50 -18.58
C GLY A 229 13.19 14.53 -19.76
N ASP A 230 14.31 14.14 -20.36
CA ASP A 230 14.36 13.11 -21.42
C ASP A 230 14.25 11.70 -20.82
N ASN A 231 14.67 11.55 -19.56
CA ASN A 231 14.55 10.31 -18.80
C ASN A 231 14.01 10.58 -17.41
N PHE A 232 13.40 9.55 -16.83
CA PHE A 232 12.76 9.59 -15.51
C PHE A 232 13.13 8.35 -14.72
N PRO A 233 13.13 8.41 -13.38
CA PRO A 233 13.21 7.21 -12.54
C PRO A 233 12.09 6.22 -12.89
N SER A 234 12.41 4.94 -12.94
CA SER A 234 11.45 3.89 -13.27
C SER A 234 10.47 3.60 -12.13
N SER A 235 10.78 4.05 -10.91
CA SER A 235 9.97 3.86 -9.72
C SER A 235 10.35 4.85 -8.62
N ALA A 236 9.44 5.02 -7.62
CA ALA A 236 9.76 5.77 -6.40
C ALA A 236 10.96 5.16 -5.65
N GLY A 237 11.10 3.83 -5.65
CA GLY A 237 12.25 3.15 -5.01
C GLY A 237 13.59 3.50 -5.67
N GLU A 238 13.65 3.61 -6.98
CA GLU A 238 14.83 4.08 -7.70
C GLU A 238 15.12 5.55 -7.38
N GLN A 239 14.08 6.37 -7.33
CA GLN A 239 14.23 7.79 -6.97
C GLN A 239 14.78 7.97 -5.53
N VAL A 240 14.33 7.14 -4.58
CA VAL A 240 14.90 7.10 -3.21
C VAL A 240 16.39 6.74 -3.27
N SER A 241 16.80 5.82 -4.12
CA SER A 241 18.22 5.45 -4.29
C SER A 241 19.04 6.62 -4.85
N TYR A 242 18.50 7.40 -5.78
CA TYR A 242 19.13 8.61 -6.30
C TYR A 242 19.18 9.74 -5.27
N LEU A 243 18.19 9.86 -4.39
CA LEU A 243 18.23 10.79 -3.25
C LEU A 243 19.33 10.37 -2.24
N ALA A 244 19.45 9.08 -1.95
CA ALA A 244 20.43 8.54 -1.02
C ALA A 244 21.87 8.84 -1.49
N ASN A 245 22.17 8.59 -2.75
CA ASN A 245 23.51 8.79 -3.32
C ASN A 245 23.80 10.25 -3.77
N GLY A 246 22.82 11.16 -3.65
CA GLY A 246 22.96 12.59 -3.94
C GLY A 246 22.80 12.97 -5.42
N GLN A 247 22.41 12.06 -6.29
CA GLN A 247 22.05 12.40 -7.68
C GLN A 247 20.80 13.29 -7.72
N LEU A 248 19.82 13.00 -6.86
CA LEU A 248 18.63 13.83 -6.67
C LEU A 248 18.65 14.47 -5.28
N VAL A 249 17.88 15.54 -5.12
CA VAL A 249 17.66 16.22 -3.84
C VAL A 249 16.27 15.94 -3.25
N MET A 250 15.39 15.34 -4.03
CA MET A 250 14.07 14.91 -3.57
C MET A 250 13.67 13.57 -4.20
N ALA A 251 12.76 12.89 -3.50
CA ALA A 251 12.03 11.72 -3.95
C ALA A 251 10.55 11.86 -3.61
N VAL A 252 9.71 11.03 -4.21
CA VAL A 252 8.28 10.92 -3.88
C VAL A 252 8.03 9.64 -3.08
N SER A 253 7.00 9.67 -2.24
CA SER A 253 6.50 8.49 -1.53
C SER A 253 4.98 8.56 -1.39
N PHE A 254 4.36 7.40 -1.18
CA PHE A 254 2.95 7.31 -0.79
C PHE A 254 2.77 6.86 0.67
N ASN A 255 3.87 6.72 1.41
CA ASN A 255 3.84 6.48 2.85
C ASN A 255 4.35 7.74 3.58
N PRO A 256 3.52 8.40 4.39
CA PRO A 256 3.89 9.64 5.07
C PRO A 256 5.03 9.46 6.09
N ASN A 257 5.36 8.23 6.48
CA ASN A 257 6.43 7.91 7.42
C ASN A 257 7.72 7.42 6.77
N ASP A 258 7.76 7.23 5.44
CA ASP A 258 8.94 6.69 4.74
C ASP A 258 10.22 7.48 5.05
N TYR A 259 10.15 8.80 5.15
CA TYR A 259 11.33 9.61 5.48
C TYR A 259 11.97 9.18 6.82
N ARG A 260 11.17 8.91 7.86
CA ARG A 260 11.66 8.39 9.16
C ARG A 260 12.13 6.95 9.04
N THR A 261 11.32 6.11 8.43
CA THR A 261 11.61 4.68 8.25
C THR A 261 12.92 4.46 7.49
N LEU A 262 13.13 5.19 6.40
CA LEU A 262 14.34 5.07 5.58
C LEU A 262 15.58 5.63 6.28
N VAL A 263 15.43 6.69 7.08
CA VAL A 263 16.54 7.21 7.94
C VAL A 263 16.87 6.22 9.05
N ASN A 264 15.86 5.68 9.76
CA ASN A 264 16.07 4.70 10.83
C ASN A 264 16.77 3.43 10.32
N GLN A 265 16.52 3.06 9.07
CA GLN A 265 17.16 1.92 8.40
C GLN A 265 18.52 2.26 7.76
N GLY A 266 19.01 3.48 7.89
CA GLY A 266 20.28 3.93 7.29
C GLY A 266 20.23 4.01 5.75
N ARG A 267 19.06 4.01 5.14
CA ARG A 267 18.88 4.08 3.69
C ARG A 267 18.83 5.51 3.14
N LEU A 268 18.45 6.47 3.98
CA LEU A 268 18.54 7.90 3.67
C LEU A 268 19.40 8.61 4.72
N PRO A 269 20.08 9.70 4.35
CA PRO A 269 20.86 10.48 5.28
C PRO A 269 19.95 11.13 6.34
N ALA A 270 20.52 11.34 7.54
CA ALA A 270 19.85 12.13 8.57
C ALA A 270 19.53 13.55 8.06
N GLY A 271 18.40 14.09 8.53
CA GLY A 271 17.97 15.45 8.22
C GLY A 271 17.08 15.58 6.98
N VAL A 272 16.83 14.52 6.20
CA VAL A 272 15.76 14.58 5.18
C VAL A 272 14.42 14.81 5.86
N GLN A 273 13.56 15.54 5.18
CA GLN A 273 12.26 15.98 5.70
C GLN A 273 11.15 15.59 4.74
N ARG A 274 9.94 15.49 5.27
CA ARG A 274 8.70 15.23 4.52
C ARG A 274 8.04 16.57 4.20
N TYR A 275 7.48 16.64 3.00
CA TYR A 275 6.73 17.80 2.48
C TYR A 275 5.46 17.32 1.76
N THR A 276 4.44 18.15 1.70
CA THR A 276 3.28 17.94 0.83
C THR A 276 3.44 18.75 -0.45
N LEU A 277 3.04 18.19 -1.58
CA LEU A 277 2.89 18.97 -2.82
C LEU A 277 1.46 19.50 -2.88
N SER A 278 1.23 20.77 -2.52
CA SER A 278 -0.05 21.38 -2.17
C SER A 278 -0.28 21.42 -0.66
N ASP A 279 -1.32 22.10 -0.21
CA ASP A 279 -1.75 22.19 1.20
C ASP A 279 -2.41 20.92 1.74
N GLN A 280 -2.76 19.98 0.87
CA GLN A 280 -3.35 18.68 1.21
C GLN A 280 -2.69 17.57 0.41
N ALA A 281 -2.38 16.46 1.06
CA ALA A 281 -1.87 15.26 0.43
C ALA A 281 -3.00 14.47 -0.26
N VAL A 282 -2.79 14.05 -1.49
CA VAL A 282 -3.62 13.02 -2.12
C VAL A 282 -3.54 11.79 -1.24
N THR A 283 -4.69 11.38 -0.71
CA THR A 283 -4.79 10.29 0.27
C THR A 283 -5.71 9.22 -0.29
N ASN A 284 -5.29 7.98 -0.18
CA ASN A 284 -6.15 6.84 -0.40
C ASN A 284 -5.99 5.78 0.68
N THR A 285 -6.97 4.93 0.80
CA THR A 285 -6.94 3.77 1.65
C THR A 285 -6.43 2.58 0.84
N HIS A 286 -5.59 1.75 1.45
CA HIS A 286 -5.27 0.43 0.90
C HIS A 286 -6.34 -0.55 1.36
N TYR A 287 -6.77 -1.41 0.46
CA TYR A 287 -7.83 -2.36 0.75
C TYR A 287 -7.40 -3.79 0.53
N LEU A 288 -8.06 -4.69 1.26
CA LEU A 288 -8.01 -6.12 1.05
C LEU A 288 -9.36 -6.59 0.56
N ALA A 289 -9.39 -7.39 -0.48
CA ALA A 289 -10.60 -7.97 -1.04
C ALA A 289 -10.45 -9.48 -1.24
N VAL A 290 -11.58 -10.18 -1.21
CA VAL A 290 -11.66 -11.63 -1.46
C VAL A 290 -12.37 -11.83 -2.81
N PRO A 291 -11.68 -12.40 -3.81
CA PRO A 291 -12.30 -12.74 -5.08
C PRO A 291 -13.36 -13.83 -4.95
N LYS A 292 -14.38 -13.82 -5.81
CA LYS A 292 -15.37 -14.90 -5.89
C LYS A 292 -14.77 -16.25 -6.29
N THR A 293 -13.60 -16.23 -6.91
CA THR A 293 -12.83 -17.43 -7.31
C THR A 293 -11.93 -17.96 -6.19
N ALA A 294 -11.91 -17.32 -5.00
CA ALA A 294 -11.13 -17.77 -3.87
C ALA A 294 -11.46 -19.23 -3.51
N GLN A 295 -10.42 -20.03 -3.29
CA GLN A 295 -10.59 -21.45 -2.94
C GLN A 295 -10.91 -21.61 -1.45
N ASN A 296 -10.39 -20.71 -0.60
CA ASN A 296 -10.55 -20.74 0.86
C ASN A 296 -11.07 -19.39 1.40
N PRO A 297 -12.30 -18.95 1.03
CA PRO A 297 -12.79 -17.62 1.39
C PRO A 297 -12.93 -17.42 2.90
N GLU A 298 -13.31 -18.45 3.67
CA GLU A 298 -13.44 -18.35 5.12
C GLU A 298 -12.06 -18.18 5.80
N LEU A 299 -11.03 -18.87 5.31
CA LEU A 299 -9.66 -18.66 5.79
C LEU A 299 -9.11 -17.30 5.36
N ALA A 300 -9.44 -16.84 4.16
CA ALA A 300 -9.09 -15.50 3.71
C ALA A 300 -9.63 -14.43 4.67
N LYS A 301 -10.88 -14.58 5.14
CA LYS A 301 -11.48 -13.68 6.13
C LYS A 301 -10.73 -13.74 7.48
N GLN A 302 -10.33 -14.92 7.94
CA GLN A 302 -9.53 -15.07 9.18
C GLN A 302 -8.16 -14.38 9.05
N VAL A 303 -7.49 -14.51 7.90
CA VAL A 303 -6.24 -13.80 7.62
C VAL A 303 -6.46 -12.28 7.63
N ILE A 304 -7.56 -11.79 7.03
CA ILE A 304 -7.90 -10.36 7.04
C ILE A 304 -8.16 -9.89 8.48
N ASP A 305 -8.88 -10.65 9.30
CA ASP A 305 -9.08 -10.34 10.72
C ASP A 305 -7.76 -10.26 11.50
N PHE A 306 -6.82 -11.18 11.24
CA PHE A 306 -5.48 -11.11 11.81
C PHE A 306 -4.76 -9.84 11.38
N LEU A 307 -4.77 -9.49 10.08
CA LEU A 307 -4.12 -8.30 9.55
C LEU A 307 -4.73 -6.99 10.06
N LEU A 308 -5.99 -7.01 10.52
CA LEU A 308 -6.68 -5.90 11.20
C LEU A 308 -6.54 -5.95 12.72
N SER A 309 -5.91 -6.97 13.30
CA SER A 309 -5.67 -7.01 14.74
C SER A 309 -4.79 -5.82 15.18
N VAL A 310 -4.96 -5.41 16.44
CA VAL A 310 -4.13 -4.32 17.02
C VAL A 310 -2.63 -4.65 16.89
N GLN A 311 -2.25 -5.90 17.17
CA GLN A 311 -0.85 -6.36 17.04
C GLN A 311 -0.32 -6.16 15.61
N ALA A 312 -1.05 -6.63 14.62
CA ALA A 312 -0.62 -6.57 13.21
C ALA A 312 -0.58 -5.13 12.69
N GLN A 313 -1.56 -4.31 13.05
CA GLN A 313 -1.62 -2.91 12.65
C GLN A 313 -0.52 -2.07 13.32
N LEU A 314 -0.22 -2.28 14.60
CA LEU A 314 0.87 -1.59 15.28
C LEU A 314 2.24 -1.99 14.72
N ARG A 315 2.44 -3.27 14.41
CA ARG A 315 3.67 -3.71 13.76
C ARG A 315 3.84 -3.09 12.36
N LYS A 316 2.75 -2.94 11.63
CA LYS A 316 2.73 -2.27 10.33
C LYS A 316 3.10 -0.79 10.46
N ALA A 317 2.59 -0.13 11.48
CA ALA A 317 2.78 1.28 11.75
C ALA A 317 4.18 1.64 12.30
N ASP A 318 4.91 0.68 12.88
CA ASP A 318 6.23 0.91 13.47
C ASP A 318 7.24 1.43 12.42
N THR A 319 7.72 2.67 12.60
CA THR A 319 8.67 3.33 11.69
C THR A 319 10.08 2.71 11.71
N ASN A 320 10.39 1.82 12.65
CA ASN A 320 11.59 0.99 12.58
C ASN A 320 11.41 -0.22 11.65
N ARG A 321 10.21 -0.46 11.15
CA ARG A 321 9.81 -1.60 10.30
C ARG A 321 9.26 -1.13 8.96
N TRP A 322 7.93 -0.97 8.86
CA TRP A 322 7.29 -0.52 7.63
C TRP A 322 6.86 0.95 7.70
N GLY A 323 6.27 1.38 8.83
CA GLY A 323 5.81 2.76 9.01
C GLY A 323 4.51 3.08 8.28
N ASP A 324 3.78 2.07 7.78
CA ASP A 324 2.51 2.32 7.07
C ASP A 324 1.40 2.66 8.07
N PRO A 325 0.67 3.77 7.89
CA PRO A 325 -0.36 4.19 8.81
C PRO A 325 -1.45 3.12 9.06
N THR A 326 -1.85 3.02 10.33
CA THR A 326 -2.94 2.14 10.73
C THR A 326 -4.30 2.69 10.33
N VAL A 327 -5.27 1.80 10.12
CA VAL A 327 -6.68 2.14 9.93
C VAL A 327 -7.48 2.10 11.24
N LEU A 328 -6.85 1.74 12.36
CA LEU A 328 -7.53 1.59 13.65
C LEU A 328 -7.88 2.95 14.29
N ALA A 329 -8.92 2.94 15.11
CA ALA A 329 -9.33 4.08 15.90
C ALA A 329 -8.22 4.53 16.87
N PRO A 330 -7.94 5.85 16.99
CA PRO A 330 -6.86 6.38 17.81
C PRO A 330 -6.88 5.93 19.28
N GLN A 331 -8.07 5.66 19.83
CA GLN A 331 -8.26 5.20 21.21
C GLN A 331 -7.57 3.85 21.49
N LEU A 332 -7.42 3.01 20.49
CA LEU A 332 -6.72 1.73 20.59
C LEU A 332 -5.18 1.89 20.61
N LEU A 333 -4.69 3.09 20.34
CA LEU A 333 -3.26 3.38 20.16
C LEU A 333 -2.67 4.21 21.30
N GLN A 334 -3.46 4.59 22.31
CA GLN A 334 -3.08 5.56 23.35
C GLN A 334 -1.89 5.15 24.24
N THR A 335 -1.51 3.87 24.25
CA THR A 335 -0.42 3.34 25.09
C THR A 335 0.87 3.05 24.31
N GLN A 336 0.95 3.50 23.03
CA GLN A 336 2.01 3.08 22.13
C GLN A 336 3.26 3.97 22.17
N GLU A 337 4.41 3.38 21.84
CA GLU A 337 5.69 4.09 21.72
C GLU A 337 5.64 5.14 20.59
N ALA A 338 6.48 6.17 20.70
CA ALA A 338 6.54 7.24 19.71
C ALA A 338 6.83 6.76 18.27
N SER A 339 7.54 5.64 18.11
CA SER A 339 7.80 5.00 16.81
C SER A 339 6.54 4.46 16.11
N GLN A 340 5.46 4.26 16.87
CA GLN A 340 4.18 3.76 16.40
C GLN A 340 3.13 4.88 16.28
N GLN A 341 3.47 6.08 16.72
CA GLN A 341 2.62 7.25 16.54
C GLN A 341 2.67 7.72 15.09
N ILE A 342 1.50 7.79 14.49
CA ILE A 342 1.33 8.11 13.09
C ILE A 342 0.83 9.54 12.99
N GLU A 343 1.60 10.35 12.31
CA GLU A 343 1.22 11.70 11.96
C GLU A 343 0.75 11.72 10.50
N LEU A 344 -0.56 11.77 10.31
CA LEU A 344 -1.13 11.97 8.99
C LEU A 344 -1.01 13.44 8.57
N LEU A 345 -0.83 13.62 7.27
CA LEU A 345 -0.85 14.94 6.62
C LEU A 345 -2.30 15.40 6.44
N PRO A 346 -2.55 16.72 6.34
CA PRO A 346 -3.83 17.21 5.85
C PRO A 346 -4.20 16.51 4.55
N SER A 347 -5.41 15.98 4.47
CA SER A 347 -5.81 15.01 3.43
C SER A 347 -6.80 15.60 2.44
N THR A 348 -6.69 15.18 1.18
CA THR A 348 -7.78 15.23 0.21
C THR A 348 -7.95 13.83 -0.41
N ASN A 349 -9.19 13.49 -0.77
CA ASN A 349 -9.45 12.23 -1.47
C ASN A 349 -8.71 12.20 -2.80
N ASP A 350 -8.33 11.01 -3.25
CA ASP A 350 -7.79 10.81 -4.60
C ASP A 350 -8.86 11.14 -5.66
N PHE A 351 -8.43 11.37 -6.86
CA PHE A 351 -9.29 11.70 -7.99
C PHE A 351 -10.22 10.52 -8.32
N HIS A 352 -11.34 10.79 -8.95
CA HIS A 352 -12.15 9.72 -9.54
C HIS A 352 -11.29 8.84 -10.46
N ALA A 353 -11.46 7.52 -10.41
CA ALA A 353 -10.61 6.53 -11.07
C ALA A 353 -10.34 6.83 -12.56
N SER A 354 -11.32 7.40 -13.28
CA SER A 354 -11.16 7.74 -14.70
C SER A 354 -10.09 8.82 -15.00
N TRP A 355 -9.64 9.60 -14.02
CA TRP A 355 -8.56 10.57 -14.22
C TRP A 355 -7.20 9.88 -14.36
N GLN A 356 -7.01 8.71 -13.78
CA GLN A 356 -5.77 7.96 -13.83
C GLN A 356 -5.34 7.74 -15.29
N SER A 357 -6.10 6.94 -16.02
CA SER A 357 -5.80 6.61 -17.42
C SER A 357 -5.80 7.83 -18.35
N TYR A 358 -6.65 8.83 -18.09
CA TYR A 358 -6.63 10.08 -18.85
C TYR A 358 -5.31 10.83 -18.71
N LEU A 359 -4.82 11.03 -17.50
CA LEU A 359 -3.56 11.73 -17.25
C LEU A 359 -2.36 10.97 -17.82
N GLU A 360 -2.34 9.65 -17.68
CA GLU A 360 -1.29 8.77 -18.21
C GLU A 360 -1.23 8.84 -19.74
N GLN A 361 -2.36 8.71 -20.40
CA GLN A 361 -2.44 8.85 -21.86
C GLN A 361 -1.97 10.23 -22.30
N GLN A 362 -2.49 11.30 -21.70
CA GLN A 362 -2.15 12.67 -22.07
C GLN A 362 -0.69 13.01 -21.83
N TRP A 363 -0.07 12.43 -20.79
CA TRP A 363 1.36 12.57 -20.52
C TRP A 363 2.18 11.84 -21.58
N SER A 364 1.84 10.60 -21.91
CA SER A 364 2.53 9.80 -22.93
C SER A 364 2.50 10.45 -24.30
N GLU A 365 1.34 10.98 -24.72
CA GLU A 365 1.19 11.66 -26.01
C GLU A 365 2.06 12.93 -26.13
N ARG A 366 2.48 13.56 -25.02
CA ARG A 366 3.25 14.80 -25.02
C ARG A 366 4.76 14.62 -24.82
N TYR A 367 5.14 13.56 -24.09
CA TYR A 367 6.50 13.44 -23.55
C TYR A 367 7.16 12.07 -23.84
N GLN A 368 6.50 11.17 -24.56
CA GLN A 368 7.04 9.93 -25.10
C GLN A 368 6.94 9.96 -26.63
#